data_11666051d0e14ae5e182acc8a20fc038
#
_entry.id   11666051d0e14ae5e182acc8a20fc038
#
_cell.length_a   1.000
_cell.length_b   1.000
_cell.length_c   1.000
_cell.angle_alpha   90.00
_cell.angle_beta   90.00
_cell.angle_gamma   90.00
#
_symmetry.space_group_name_H-M   'P 1'
#
loop_
_entity.id
_entity.type
_entity.pdbx_description
1 polymer ?
#
loop_
_entity_poly.entity_id
_entity_poly.type
_entity_poly.pdbx_seq_one_letter_code
_entity_poly.pdbx_strand_id
1 'polypeptide(L)'
;DDLLLTSAYEQCLDIIRYRETDMVLFQSTDKKTSKPLADAEGPISGTEYMTHNNLRGSVWTFLFRKEILHDLRFPKGILHEDEEFTPQLMLRAENLYFTNNKAYYYRKREGSIMHKRDKRWHIRRLADAEQVLYRLKERVDYLPVKERIAMERRIAQLTMDHIYNVITMTHDETHLNHVLQRLSRHGLFPLPDKDYTSKYKWFRRMTNSSFGRKTLIMLLRINKG
;
A
#
# COMPACT_ATOMS: atom_id res chain seq x y z
N ASP A 1 0.07 -4.71 -21.56
CA ASP A 1 0.95 -3.61 -21.99
C ASP A 1 2.25 -3.52 -21.20
N ASP A 2 2.26 -3.99 -19.97
CA ASP A 2 3.44 -4.06 -19.12
C ASP A 2 4.31 -5.25 -19.52
N LEU A 3 5.57 -5.27 -19.10
CA LEU A 3 6.51 -6.33 -19.46
C LEU A 3 7.28 -6.81 -18.22
N LEU A 4 7.57 -8.11 -18.18
CA LEU A 4 8.59 -8.65 -17.30
C LEU A 4 9.95 -8.46 -17.96
N LEU A 5 10.91 -7.88 -17.23
CA LEU A 5 12.27 -7.67 -17.71
C LEU A 5 13.08 -8.96 -17.46
N THR A 6 13.20 -9.80 -18.47
CA THR A 6 13.60 -11.20 -18.41
C THR A 6 14.80 -11.45 -17.49
N SER A 7 15.95 -10.81 -17.71
CA SER A 7 17.16 -11.08 -16.91
C SER A 7 17.00 -10.75 -15.42
N ALA A 8 16.32 -9.65 -15.07
CA ALA A 8 16.09 -9.27 -13.69
C ALA A 8 14.99 -10.15 -13.04
N TYR A 9 14.00 -10.57 -13.83
CA TYR A 9 12.93 -11.45 -13.38
C TYR A 9 13.41 -12.89 -13.16
N GLU A 10 14.29 -13.41 -14.03
CA GLU A 10 14.95 -14.71 -13.86
C GLU A 10 15.69 -14.81 -12.52
N GLN A 11 16.42 -13.77 -12.12
CA GLN A 11 17.09 -13.76 -10.81
C GLN A 11 16.07 -13.81 -9.64
N CYS A 12 14.91 -13.16 -9.78
CA CYS A 12 13.86 -13.29 -8.77
C CYS A 12 13.28 -14.73 -8.73
N LEU A 13 13.14 -15.39 -9.89
CA LEU A 13 12.73 -16.79 -9.96
C LEU A 13 13.78 -17.73 -9.35
N ASP A 14 15.07 -17.45 -9.55
CA ASP A 14 16.15 -18.24 -8.97
C ASP A 14 16.17 -18.18 -7.44
N ILE A 15 15.79 -17.03 -6.83
CA ILE A 15 15.62 -16.95 -5.38
C ILE A 15 14.54 -17.94 -4.93
N ILE A 16 13.38 -17.99 -5.62
CA ILE A 16 12.30 -18.94 -5.29
C ILE A 16 12.73 -20.40 -5.51
N ARG A 17 13.47 -20.68 -6.59
CA ARG A 17 13.92 -22.04 -6.93
C ARG A 17 14.93 -22.61 -5.93
N TYR A 18 15.87 -21.76 -5.48
CA TYR A 18 17.06 -22.25 -4.77
C TYR A 18 17.12 -21.87 -3.28
N ARG A 19 16.17 -21.08 -2.75
CA ARG A 19 16.21 -20.58 -1.37
C ARG A 19 14.95 -20.86 -0.54
N GLU A 20 14.22 -21.92 -0.83
CA GLU A 20 13.00 -22.30 -0.06
C GLU A 20 12.11 -21.08 0.32
N THR A 21 11.87 -20.22 -0.63
CA THR A 21 11.26 -18.91 -0.44
C THR A 21 9.78 -18.96 -0.70
N ASP A 22 8.96 -18.35 0.17
CA ASP A 22 7.53 -18.19 -0.03
C ASP A 22 7.21 -17.02 -0.95
N MET A 23 8.00 -15.93 -0.83
CA MET A 23 7.76 -14.69 -1.55
C MET A 23 9.04 -13.93 -1.84
N VAL A 24 9.11 -13.31 -3.01
CA VAL A 24 10.20 -12.39 -3.41
C VAL A 24 9.60 -11.05 -3.82
N LEU A 25 10.00 -9.98 -3.15
CA LEU A 25 9.65 -8.60 -3.53
C LEU A 25 10.74 -8.02 -4.44
N PHE A 26 10.32 -7.32 -5.48
CA PHE A 26 11.21 -6.63 -6.42
C PHE A 26 10.66 -5.25 -6.80
N GLN A 27 11.39 -4.50 -7.59
CA GLN A 27 11.04 -3.14 -7.99
C GLN A 27 10.48 -3.09 -9.41
N SER A 28 9.73 -2.03 -9.70
CA SER A 28 9.33 -1.67 -11.05
C SER A 28 10.18 -0.53 -11.60
N THR A 29 10.10 -0.35 -12.91
CA THR A 29 10.74 0.75 -13.63
C THR A 29 9.87 1.23 -14.79
N ASP A 30 10.06 2.46 -15.24
CA ASP A 30 9.50 3.00 -16.47
C ASP A 30 10.46 2.90 -17.67
N LYS A 31 11.61 2.19 -17.50
CA LYS A 31 12.58 1.89 -18.54
C LYS A 31 12.42 0.45 -19.02
N LYS A 32 12.48 0.23 -20.33
CA LYS A 32 12.36 -1.10 -20.96
C LYS A 32 13.54 -2.04 -20.72
N THR A 33 14.60 -1.56 -20.09
CA THR A 33 15.80 -2.33 -19.78
C THR A 33 16.19 -2.11 -18.32
N SER A 34 16.66 -3.16 -17.67
CA SER A 34 17.25 -3.10 -16.34
C SER A 34 18.45 -4.03 -16.28
N LYS A 35 19.50 -3.60 -15.59
CA LYS A 35 20.60 -4.49 -15.23
C LYS A 35 20.17 -5.34 -14.05
N PRO A 36 20.33 -6.68 -14.11
CA PRO A 36 20.04 -7.54 -12.99
C PRO A 36 21.01 -7.27 -11.83
N LEU A 37 20.52 -7.41 -10.61
CA LEU A 37 21.27 -7.26 -9.37
C LEU A 37 21.26 -8.59 -8.64
N ALA A 38 22.42 -9.05 -8.17
CA ALA A 38 22.52 -10.31 -7.43
C ALA A 38 22.14 -10.17 -5.96
N ASP A 39 21.86 -8.96 -5.46
CA ASP A 39 21.49 -8.67 -4.10
C ASP A 39 20.06 -9.12 -3.78
N ALA A 40 19.92 -9.88 -2.70
CA ALA A 40 18.64 -10.19 -2.10
C ALA A 40 18.82 -10.29 -0.59
N GLU A 41 18.02 -9.53 0.13
CA GLU A 41 17.99 -9.52 1.59
C GLU A 41 16.89 -10.46 2.08
N GLY A 42 17.17 -11.21 3.13
CA GLY A 42 16.28 -12.22 3.71
C GLY A 42 17.04 -13.52 4.08
N PRO A 43 16.36 -14.59 4.53
CA PRO A 43 14.91 -14.61 4.71
C PRO A 43 14.44 -13.82 5.94
N ILE A 44 13.29 -13.19 5.84
CA ILE A 44 12.53 -12.65 6.97
C ILE A 44 11.06 -13.02 6.79
N SER A 45 10.25 -12.97 7.83
CA SER A 45 8.81 -13.16 7.66
C SER A 45 8.15 -11.92 7.03
N GLY A 46 7.05 -12.12 6.30
CA GLY A 46 6.27 -11.00 5.79
C GLY A 46 5.71 -10.11 6.91
N THR A 47 5.41 -10.70 8.07
CA THR A 47 5.05 -9.97 9.30
C THR A 47 6.19 -9.05 9.75
N GLU A 48 7.42 -9.53 9.80
CA GLU A 48 8.59 -8.74 10.16
C GLU A 48 8.84 -7.64 9.12
N TYR A 49 8.77 -7.96 7.83
CA TYR A 49 8.87 -6.96 6.76
C TYR A 49 7.86 -5.83 6.94
N MET A 50 6.58 -6.16 7.14
CA MET A 50 5.53 -5.16 7.33
C MET A 50 5.67 -4.34 8.61
N THR A 51 6.26 -4.91 9.67
CA THR A 51 6.51 -4.19 10.93
C THR A 51 7.55 -3.08 10.75
N HIS A 52 8.54 -3.27 9.87
CA HIS A 52 9.66 -2.34 9.71
C HIS A 52 9.61 -1.52 8.43
N ASN A 53 8.89 -1.98 7.39
CA ASN A 53 8.86 -1.36 6.08
C ASN A 53 7.47 -0.87 5.69
N ASN A 54 7.44 0.13 4.79
CA ASN A 54 6.20 0.54 4.15
C ASN A 54 5.87 -0.45 3.02
N LEU A 55 4.72 -1.09 3.12
CA LEU A 55 4.24 -1.99 2.09
C LEU A 55 3.63 -1.22 0.92
N ARG A 56 3.92 -1.65 -0.31
CA ARG A 56 3.18 -1.26 -1.52
C ARG A 56 2.13 -2.31 -1.82
N GLY A 57 0.91 -1.89 -2.15
CA GLY A 57 -0.19 -2.81 -2.51
C GLY A 57 -0.01 -3.50 -3.86
N SER A 58 0.84 -2.96 -4.73
CA SER A 58 0.98 -3.39 -6.13
C SER A 58 1.40 -4.86 -6.28
N VAL A 59 0.45 -5.72 -6.63
CA VAL A 59 0.61 -7.18 -6.77
C VAL A 59 1.60 -7.62 -7.85
N TRP A 60 1.91 -6.74 -8.79
CA TRP A 60 2.86 -6.99 -9.88
C TRP A 60 4.34 -6.73 -9.49
N THR A 61 4.62 -6.39 -8.22
CA THR A 61 5.98 -6.19 -7.69
C THR A 61 6.47 -7.34 -6.82
N PHE A 62 5.82 -8.48 -6.88
CA PHE A 62 6.27 -9.67 -6.14
C PHE A 62 5.92 -10.99 -6.84
N LEU A 63 6.70 -12.00 -6.53
CA LEU A 63 6.46 -13.41 -6.81
C LEU A 63 6.11 -14.10 -5.51
N PHE A 64 5.27 -15.12 -5.56
CA PHE A 64 4.95 -15.93 -4.39
C PHE A 64 4.62 -17.37 -4.78
N ARG A 65 4.82 -18.28 -3.86
CA ARG A 65 4.39 -19.68 -4.02
C ARG A 65 2.87 -19.74 -3.91
N LYS A 66 2.23 -20.46 -4.81
CA LYS A 66 0.77 -20.60 -4.87
C LYS A 66 0.20 -21.17 -3.56
N GLU A 67 0.98 -21.98 -2.86
CA GLU A 67 0.60 -22.66 -1.63
C GLU A 67 0.21 -21.67 -0.52
N ILE A 68 0.89 -20.53 -0.38
CA ILE A 68 0.55 -19.51 0.65
C ILE A 68 -0.75 -18.78 0.36
N LEU A 69 -1.31 -18.93 -0.84
CA LEU A 69 -2.56 -18.27 -1.22
C LEU A 69 -3.77 -18.84 -0.48
N HIS A 70 -3.81 -20.17 -0.29
CA HIS A 70 -4.96 -20.88 0.30
C HIS A 70 -6.31 -20.37 -0.25
N ASP A 71 -7.16 -19.84 0.64
CA ASP A 71 -8.48 -19.28 0.38
C ASP A 71 -8.49 -17.78 0.03
N LEU A 72 -7.34 -17.10 0.14
CA LEU A 72 -7.26 -15.66 -0.13
C LEU A 72 -7.56 -15.35 -1.60
N ARG A 73 -8.48 -14.44 -1.84
CA ARG A 73 -8.87 -13.99 -3.18
C ARG A 73 -9.00 -12.48 -3.20
N PHE A 74 -8.86 -11.90 -4.38
CA PHE A 74 -9.16 -10.49 -4.59
C PHE A 74 -10.65 -10.21 -4.36
N PRO A 75 -11.00 -9.17 -3.60
CA PRO A 75 -12.39 -8.73 -3.50
C PRO A 75 -12.88 -8.25 -4.86
N LYS A 76 -14.07 -8.73 -5.26
CA LYS A 76 -14.66 -8.39 -6.56
C LYS A 76 -15.33 -7.03 -6.54
N GLY A 77 -15.22 -6.30 -7.65
CA GLY A 77 -16.03 -5.11 -7.92
C GLY A 77 -15.61 -3.83 -7.20
N ILE A 78 -14.47 -3.82 -6.52
CA ILE A 78 -13.91 -2.64 -5.86
C ILE A 78 -12.61 -2.20 -6.53
N LEU A 79 -12.29 -0.91 -6.39
CA LEU A 79 -10.96 -0.38 -6.64
C LEU A 79 -10.10 -0.57 -5.38
N HIS A 80 -8.77 -0.64 -5.54
CA HIS A 80 -7.84 -0.92 -4.43
C HIS A 80 -7.98 -2.34 -3.82
N GLU A 81 -8.39 -3.31 -4.64
CA GLU A 81 -8.44 -4.73 -4.29
C GLU A 81 -7.07 -5.27 -3.87
N ASP A 82 -6.01 -4.72 -4.44
CA ASP A 82 -4.62 -5.03 -4.14
C ASP A 82 -4.20 -4.56 -2.74
N GLU A 83 -4.71 -3.42 -2.28
CA GLU A 83 -4.45 -2.88 -0.95
C GLU A 83 -5.09 -3.72 0.17
N GLU A 84 -6.17 -4.45 -0.13
CA GLU A 84 -6.76 -5.41 0.78
C GLU A 84 -6.07 -6.78 0.71
N PHE A 85 -5.73 -7.23 -0.50
CA PHE A 85 -5.15 -8.55 -0.76
C PHE A 85 -3.70 -8.66 -0.26
N THR A 86 -2.85 -7.71 -0.65
CA THR A 86 -1.40 -7.80 -0.44
C THR A 86 -0.98 -7.93 1.03
N PRO A 87 -1.49 -7.14 1.99
CA PRO A 87 -1.07 -7.29 3.38
C PRO A 87 -1.49 -8.64 3.98
N GLN A 88 -2.62 -9.20 3.57
CA GLN A 88 -3.04 -10.52 4.03
C GLN A 88 -2.15 -11.63 3.48
N LEU A 89 -1.73 -11.53 2.22
CA LEU A 89 -0.79 -12.48 1.63
C LEU A 89 0.59 -12.37 2.30
N MET A 90 1.05 -11.16 2.57
CA MET A 90 2.33 -10.93 3.27
C MET A 90 2.38 -11.61 4.64
N LEU A 91 1.30 -11.56 5.43
CA LEU A 91 1.25 -12.24 6.73
C LEU A 91 1.37 -13.77 6.65
N ARG A 92 1.18 -14.36 5.48
CA ARG A 92 1.29 -15.81 5.23
C ARG A 92 2.69 -16.26 4.78
N ALA A 93 3.56 -15.30 4.43
CA ALA A 93 4.91 -15.59 4.00
C ALA A 93 5.84 -15.72 5.21
N GLU A 94 6.38 -16.92 5.44
CA GLU A 94 7.36 -17.18 6.51
C GLU A 94 8.78 -16.86 6.04
N ASN A 95 9.09 -17.16 4.76
CA ASN A 95 10.38 -16.92 4.13
C ASN A 95 10.24 -15.95 2.96
N LEU A 96 10.45 -14.68 3.23
CA LEU A 96 10.41 -13.58 2.25
C LEU A 96 11.81 -13.08 1.98
N TYR A 97 12.12 -12.86 0.70
CA TYR A 97 13.29 -12.12 0.24
C TYR A 97 12.84 -10.83 -0.45
N PHE A 98 13.65 -9.79 -0.36
CA PHE A 98 13.42 -8.56 -1.12
C PHE A 98 14.71 -8.12 -1.82
N THR A 99 14.56 -7.58 -3.02
CA THR A 99 15.67 -7.17 -3.88
C THR A 99 15.37 -5.83 -4.54
N ASN A 100 16.42 -5.10 -4.91
CA ASN A 100 16.33 -3.89 -5.71
C ASN A 100 16.25 -4.17 -7.23
N ASN A 101 16.16 -5.43 -7.64
CA ASN A 101 15.95 -5.80 -9.04
C ASN A 101 14.71 -5.12 -9.60
N LYS A 102 14.87 -4.42 -10.71
CA LYS A 102 13.79 -3.80 -11.47
C LYS A 102 13.28 -4.81 -12.49
N ALA A 103 12.45 -5.76 -12.02
CA ALA A 103 11.99 -6.88 -12.81
C ALA A 103 10.69 -6.63 -13.58
N TYR A 104 10.02 -5.52 -13.33
CA TYR A 104 8.75 -5.17 -13.95
C TYR A 104 8.81 -3.80 -14.62
N TYR A 105 8.52 -3.74 -15.93
CA TYR A 105 8.34 -2.51 -16.69
C TYR A 105 6.89 -2.06 -16.63
N TYR A 106 6.64 -0.96 -15.91
CA TYR A 106 5.32 -0.34 -15.84
C TYR A 106 5.17 0.70 -16.95
N ARG A 107 4.30 0.42 -17.93
CA ARG A 107 4.06 1.33 -19.04
C ARG A 107 3.09 2.45 -18.67
N LYS A 108 3.61 3.67 -18.65
CA LYS A 108 2.75 4.87 -18.55
C LYS A 108 2.02 5.07 -19.87
N ARG A 109 0.70 5.13 -19.86
CA ARG A 109 -0.13 5.39 -21.05
C ARG A 109 -1.25 6.38 -20.75
N GLU A 110 -1.64 7.15 -21.77
CA GLU A 110 -2.84 7.96 -21.73
C GLU A 110 -4.06 7.03 -21.64
N GLY A 111 -5.09 7.41 -20.86
CA GLY A 111 -6.27 6.59 -20.64
C GLY A 111 -6.13 5.48 -19.57
N SER A 112 -4.98 5.40 -18.85
CA SER A 112 -4.86 4.53 -17.68
C SER A 112 -5.94 4.86 -16.66
N ILE A 113 -6.46 3.82 -15.98
CA ILE A 113 -7.43 3.95 -14.89
C ILE A 113 -6.96 4.97 -13.83
N MET A 114 -5.64 5.06 -13.59
CA MET A 114 -5.05 6.00 -12.64
C MET A 114 -5.14 7.48 -13.09
N HIS A 115 -5.35 7.74 -14.39
CA HIS A 115 -5.40 9.10 -14.96
C HIS A 115 -6.82 9.57 -15.32
N LYS A 116 -7.84 8.78 -14.99
CA LYS A 116 -9.23 9.22 -15.16
C LYS A 116 -9.52 10.44 -14.29
N ARG A 117 -9.99 11.52 -14.91
CA ARG A 117 -10.35 12.78 -14.22
C ARG A 117 -11.85 12.92 -13.95
N ASP A 118 -12.65 11.87 -14.17
CA ASP A 118 -14.08 11.89 -13.92
C ASP A 118 -14.37 11.97 -12.40
N LYS A 119 -15.23 12.92 -12.03
CA LYS A 119 -15.63 13.16 -10.63
C LYS A 119 -16.28 11.92 -10.00
N ARG A 120 -17.11 11.18 -10.76
CA ARG A 120 -17.77 9.95 -10.26
C ARG A 120 -16.74 8.87 -9.95
N TRP A 121 -15.72 8.76 -10.79
CA TRP A 121 -14.63 7.81 -10.59
C TRP A 121 -13.81 8.16 -9.34
N HIS A 122 -13.51 9.45 -9.09
CA HIS A 122 -12.81 9.90 -7.88
C HIS A 122 -13.62 9.60 -6.62
N ILE A 123 -14.94 9.86 -6.64
CA ILE A 123 -15.82 9.54 -5.50
C ILE A 123 -15.81 8.04 -5.22
N ARG A 124 -15.97 7.20 -6.24
CA ARG A 124 -15.91 5.76 -6.12
C ARG A 124 -14.58 5.28 -5.56
N ARG A 125 -13.47 5.80 -6.08
CA ARG A 125 -12.12 5.45 -5.62
C ARG A 125 -11.92 5.74 -4.13
N LEU A 126 -12.37 6.90 -3.66
CA LEU A 126 -12.29 7.24 -2.23
C LEU A 126 -13.20 6.35 -1.39
N ALA A 127 -14.41 6.06 -1.85
CA ALA A 127 -15.34 5.20 -1.13
C ALA A 127 -14.82 3.75 -1.04
N ASP A 128 -14.29 3.20 -2.12
CA ASP A 128 -13.74 1.84 -2.14
C ASP A 128 -12.48 1.73 -1.25
N ALA A 129 -11.61 2.75 -1.24
CA ALA A 129 -10.46 2.80 -0.32
C ALA A 129 -10.89 2.83 1.16
N GLU A 130 -11.95 3.57 1.48
CA GLU A 130 -12.53 3.62 2.83
C GLU A 130 -13.10 2.25 3.25
N GLN A 131 -13.75 1.53 2.33
CA GLN A 131 -14.24 0.17 2.57
C GLN A 131 -13.11 -0.84 2.80
N VAL A 132 -12.00 -0.73 2.08
CA VAL A 132 -10.81 -1.55 2.31
C VAL A 132 -10.28 -1.34 3.73
N LEU A 133 -10.18 -0.07 4.17
CA LEU A 133 -9.75 0.25 5.53
C LEU A 133 -10.64 -0.39 6.61
N TYR A 134 -11.97 -0.33 6.43
CA TYR A 134 -12.93 -0.91 7.38
C TYR A 134 -12.75 -2.43 7.47
N ARG A 135 -12.69 -3.13 6.33
CA ARG A 135 -12.51 -4.59 6.31
C ARG A 135 -11.17 -5.04 6.89
N LEU A 136 -10.08 -4.31 6.64
CA LEU A 136 -8.80 -4.61 7.28
C LEU A 136 -8.84 -4.38 8.79
N LYS A 137 -9.52 -3.31 9.24
CA LYS A 137 -9.67 -3.00 10.65
C LYS A 137 -10.51 -4.04 11.40
N GLU A 138 -11.58 -4.53 10.79
CA GLU A 138 -12.42 -5.61 11.37
C GLU A 138 -11.63 -6.92 11.56
N ARG A 139 -10.69 -7.21 10.67
CA ARG A 139 -9.87 -8.44 10.73
C ARG A 139 -8.72 -8.36 11.72
N VAL A 140 -8.22 -7.17 12.02
CA VAL A 140 -6.99 -6.99 12.81
C VAL A 140 -7.10 -7.55 14.22
N ASP A 141 -8.27 -7.50 14.83
CA ASP A 141 -8.48 -7.94 16.20
C ASP A 141 -8.44 -9.47 16.37
N TYR A 142 -8.59 -10.22 15.26
CA TYR A 142 -8.50 -11.67 15.22
C TYR A 142 -7.09 -12.19 14.93
N LEU A 143 -6.14 -11.30 14.65
CA LEU A 143 -4.76 -11.68 14.33
C LEU A 143 -3.94 -11.92 15.62
N PRO A 144 -2.98 -12.85 15.60
CA PRO A 144 -1.97 -12.97 16.63
C PRO A 144 -1.21 -11.64 16.83
N VAL A 145 -0.57 -11.48 17.98
CA VAL A 145 -0.02 -10.17 18.39
C VAL A 145 0.97 -9.58 17.38
N LYS A 146 1.89 -10.38 16.84
CA LYS A 146 2.90 -9.88 15.89
C LYS A 146 2.28 -9.44 14.57
N GLU A 147 1.40 -10.27 14.01
CA GLU A 147 0.66 -10.01 12.78
C GLU A 147 -0.26 -8.81 12.93
N ARG A 148 -0.87 -8.65 14.12
CA ARG A 148 -1.69 -7.48 14.45
C ARG A 148 -0.88 -6.19 14.39
N ILE A 149 0.31 -6.16 15.03
CA ILE A 149 1.20 -4.99 15.02
C ILE A 149 1.58 -4.61 13.57
N ALA A 150 1.94 -5.60 12.76
CA ALA A 150 2.29 -5.41 11.35
C ALA A 150 1.11 -4.86 10.54
N MET A 151 -0.09 -5.44 10.72
CA MET A 151 -1.31 -5.01 10.03
C MET A 151 -1.77 -3.62 10.49
N GLU A 152 -1.68 -3.30 11.78
CA GLU A 152 -2.00 -1.96 12.32
C GLU A 152 -1.11 -0.89 11.70
N ARG A 153 0.18 -1.17 11.49
CA ARG A 153 1.08 -0.26 10.76
C ARG A 153 0.60 -0.04 9.33
N ARG A 154 0.21 -1.12 8.62
CA ARG A 154 -0.32 -1.01 7.27
C ARG A 154 -1.62 -0.21 7.21
N ILE A 155 -2.55 -0.46 8.12
CA ILE A 155 -3.81 0.27 8.24
C ILE A 155 -3.52 1.77 8.50
N ALA A 156 -2.60 2.09 9.39
CA ALA A 156 -2.22 3.49 9.67
C ALA A 156 -1.63 4.18 8.43
N GLN A 157 -0.80 3.49 7.65
CA GLN A 157 -0.26 3.99 6.38
C GLN A 157 -1.39 4.26 5.37
N LEU A 158 -2.28 3.28 5.16
CA LEU A 158 -3.42 3.41 4.23
C LEU A 158 -4.40 4.51 4.66
N THR A 159 -4.65 4.66 5.97
CA THR A 159 -5.49 5.73 6.51
C THR A 159 -4.87 7.10 6.25
N MET A 160 -3.56 7.24 6.46
CA MET A 160 -2.83 8.45 6.10
C MET A 160 -2.97 8.79 4.61
N ASP A 161 -2.76 7.79 3.73
CA ASP A 161 -2.85 7.96 2.29
C ASP A 161 -4.29 8.29 1.83
N HIS A 162 -5.30 7.69 2.47
CA HIS A 162 -6.70 8.01 2.24
C HIS A 162 -7.02 9.47 2.60
N ILE A 163 -6.63 9.93 3.80
CA ILE A 163 -6.82 11.34 4.22
C ILE A 163 -6.10 12.29 3.25
N TYR A 164 -4.87 11.98 2.84
CA TYR A 164 -4.13 12.75 1.86
C TYR A 164 -4.87 12.84 0.52
N ASN A 165 -5.39 11.71 0.02
CA ASN A 165 -6.16 11.67 -1.22
C ASN A 165 -7.46 12.47 -1.12
N VAL A 166 -8.17 12.40 0.01
CA VAL A 166 -9.36 13.24 0.25
C VAL A 166 -9.01 14.72 0.13
N ILE A 167 -7.94 15.16 0.81
CA ILE A 167 -7.51 16.58 0.77
C ILE A 167 -7.15 17.00 -0.65
N THR A 168 -6.34 16.20 -1.36
CA THR A 168 -5.84 16.55 -2.70
C THR A 168 -6.90 16.49 -3.80
N MET A 169 -7.94 15.69 -3.63
CA MET A 169 -9.02 15.55 -4.60
C MET A 169 -10.16 16.55 -4.38
N THR A 170 -10.44 16.91 -3.14
CA THR A 170 -11.60 17.76 -2.81
C THR A 170 -11.24 19.19 -2.46
N HIS A 171 -10.11 19.41 -1.79
CA HIS A 171 -9.73 20.71 -1.21
C HIS A 171 -10.83 21.34 -0.33
N ASP A 172 -11.69 20.50 0.26
CA ASP A 172 -12.87 20.89 1.03
C ASP A 172 -12.72 20.46 2.49
N GLU A 173 -12.68 21.44 3.40
CA GLU A 173 -12.53 21.21 4.84
C GLU A 173 -13.78 20.50 5.42
N THR A 174 -14.97 20.87 4.97
CA THR A 174 -16.21 20.27 5.45
C THR A 174 -16.27 18.79 5.08
N HIS A 175 -15.96 18.48 3.82
CA HIS A 175 -15.89 17.09 3.37
C HIS A 175 -14.83 16.29 4.13
N LEU A 176 -13.64 16.86 4.32
CA LEU A 176 -12.57 16.22 5.11
C LEU A 176 -13.05 15.92 6.54
N ASN A 177 -13.70 16.87 7.22
CA ASN A 177 -14.20 16.66 8.58
C ASN A 177 -15.24 15.53 8.65
N HIS A 178 -16.13 15.41 7.67
CA HIS A 178 -17.06 14.29 7.57
C HIS A 178 -16.34 12.94 7.39
N VAL A 179 -15.30 12.88 6.54
CA VAL A 179 -14.46 11.68 6.38
C VAL A 179 -13.77 11.32 7.69
N LEU A 180 -13.13 12.28 8.36
CA LEU A 180 -12.46 12.05 9.64
C LEU A 180 -13.43 11.55 10.73
N GLN A 181 -14.67 12.06 10.74
CA GLN A 181 -15.70 11.57 11.65
C GLN A 181 -16.07 10.10 11.37
N ARG A 182 -16.20 9.70 10.10
CA ARG A 182 -16.45 8.30 9.74
C ARG A 182 -15.28 7.40 10.15
N LEU A 183 -14.04 7.80 9.81
CA LEU A 183 -12.84 7.08 10.21
C LEU A 183 -12.73 6.93 11.73
N SER A 184 -13.12 7.96 12.51
CA SER A 184 -13.11 7.90 13.97
C SER A 184 -14.10 6.86 14.52
N ARG A 185 -15.28 6.71 13.91
CA ARG A 185 -16.26 5.69 14.32
C ARG A 185 -15.73 4.26 14.13
N HIS A 186 -14.81 4.05 13.22
CA HIS A 186 -14.14 2.76 12.97
C HIS A 186 -12.77 2.65 13.66
N GLY A 187 -12.41 3.58 14.56
CA GLY A 187 -11.13 3.55 15.28
C GLY A 187 -9.89 3.75 14.38
N LEU A 188 -10.07 4.39 13.22
CA LEU A 188 -9.00 4.68 12.24
C LEU A 188 -8.43 6.10 12.39
N PHE A 189 -9.15 6.99 13.07
CA PHE A 189 -8.73 8.35 13.39
C PHE A 189 -9.04 8.65 14.86
N PRO A 190 -8.18 9.40 15.59
CA PRO A 190 -6.91 9.99 15.14
C PRO A 190 -5.86 8.93 14.73
N LEU A 191 -4.95 9.31 13.83
CA LEU A 191 -3.85 8.42 13.43
C LEU A 191 -3.03 8.02 14.66
N PRO A 192 -2.63 6.73 14.81
CA PRO A 192 -1.89 6.21 15.95
C PRO A 192 -0.60 7.00 16.23
N ASP A 193 -0.29 7.19 17.52
CA ASP A 193 0.96 7.84 17.94
C ASP A 193 2.14 6.86 17.85
N LYS A 194 2.64 6.70 16.62
CA LYS A 194 3.75 5.81 16.28
C LYS A 194 4.74 6.54 15.39
N ASP A 195 6.01 6.20 15.54
CA ASP A 195 7.11 6.79 14.76
C ASP A 195 7.46 5.90 13.54
N TYR A 196 6.46 5.60 12.69
CA TYR A 196 6.66 4.75 11.51
C TYR A 196 7.63 5.37 10.49
N THR A 197 7.42 6.65 10.16
CA THR A 197 8.31 7.46 9.32
C THR A 197 8.20 8.93 9.68
N SER A 198 9.21 9.75 9.32
CA SER A 198 9.16 11.21 9.52
C SER A 198 7.97 11.86 8.81
N LYS A 199 7.63 11.38 7.59
CA LYS A 199 6.45 11.82 6.84
C LYS A 199 5.17 11.51 7.59
N TYR A 200 5.01 10.29 8.10
CA TYR A 200 3.85 9.88 8.89
C TYR A 200 3.68 10.74 10.13
N LYS A 201 4.75 10.89 10.93
CA LYS A 201 4.77 11.69 12.16
C LYS A 201 4.35 13.14 11.92
N TRP A 202 4.89 13.77 10.86
CA TRP A 202 4.52 15.13 10.48
C TRP A 202 3.05 15.20 10.07
N PHE A 203 2.60 14.33 9.17
CA PHE A 203 1.23 14.31 8.67
C PHE A 203 0.20 14.09 9.78
N ARG A 204 0.48 13.15 10.70
CA ARG A 204 -0.34 12.90 11.88
C ARG A 204 -0.52 14.16 12.74
N ARG A 205 0.56 14.88 13.02
CA ARG A 205 0.50 16.14 13.79
C ARG A 205 -0.37 17.18 13.10
N MET A 206 -0.23 17.32 11.79
CA MET A 206 -1.02 18.27 11.02
C MET A 206 -2.51 17.89 11.00
N THR A 207 -2.85 16.62 10.77
CA THR A 207 -4.24 16.18 10.66
C THR A 207 -4.98 16.16 12.01
N ASN A 208 -4.28 15.95 13.11
CA ASN A 208 -4.89 15.92 14.44
C ASN A 208 -5.30 17.30 14.98
N SER A 209 -4.86 18.40 14.38
CA SER A 209 -5.26 19.76 14.76
C SER A 209 -6.10 20.44 13.66
N SER A 210 -7.10 21.24 14.06
CA SER A 210 -7.90 22.02 13.11
C SER A 210 -7.05 23.00 12.31
N PHE A 211 -6.12 23.70 12.95
CA PHE A 211 -5.19 24.60 12.29
C PHE A 211 -4.31 23.85 11.28
N GLY A 212 -3.76 22.70 11.66
CA GLY A 212 -2.93 21.87 10.76
C GLY A 212 -3.71 21.36 9.54
N ARG A 213 -4.97 20.96 9.69
CA ARG A 213 -5.82 20.57 8.55
C ARG A 213 -6.01 21.71 7.54
N LYS A 214 -6.31 22.92 8.02
CA LYS A 214 -6.44 24.11 7.16
C LYS A 214 -5.15 24.40 6.41
N THR A 215 -4.01 24.34 7.12
CA THR A 215 -2.68 24.53 6.53
C THR A 215 -2.39 23.46 5.46
N LEU A 216 -2.70 22.18 5.73
CA LEU A 216 -2.52 21.11 4.75
C LEU A 216 -3.35 21.34 3.48
N ILE A 217 -4.61 21.69 3.61
CA ILE A 217 -5.50 22.00 2.47
C ILE A 217 -4.92 23.14 1.64
N MET A 218 -4.44 24.20 2.28
CA MET A 218 -3.83 25.33 1.60
C MET A 218 -2.55 24.95 0.85
N LEU A 219 -1.62 24.26 1.52
CA LEU A 219 -0.34 23.83 0.93
C LEU A 219 -0.54 22.89 -0.25
N LEU A 220 -1.46 21.92 -0.15
CA LEU A 220 -1.72 20.95 -1.20
C LEU A 220 -2.53 21.53 -2.37
N ARG A 221 -3.19 22.67 -2.17
CA ARG A 221 -3.85 23.43 -3.24
C ARG A 221 -2.84 24.16 -4.12
N ILE A 222 -1.78 24.73 -3.52
CA ILE A 222 -0.74 25.50 -4.22
C ILE A 222 0.12 24.60 -5.09
N ASN A 223 0.43 23.37 -4.66
CA ASN A 223 1.30 22.46 -5.39
C ASN A 223 0.66 21.81 -6.65
N LYS A 224 -0.55 22.19 -7.02
CA LYS A 224 -1.23 21.75 -8.26
C LYS A 224 -1.17 22.78 -9.40
N GLY A 225 -0.60 23.95 -9.20
CA GLY A 225 -0.24 24.92 -10.23
C GLY A 225 1.19 24.67 -10.67
#